data_a9c2764c67002ffcd7b377caa6ddeb80
#
_entry.id   a9c2764c67002ffcd7b377caa6ddeb80
#
_cell.length_a   1.000
_cell.length_b   1.000
_cell.length_c   1.000
_cell.angle_alpha   90.00
_cell.angle_beta   90.00
_cell.angle_gamma   90.00
#
_symmetry.space_group_name_H-M   'P 1'
#
loop_
_entity.id
_entity.type
_entity.pdbx_description
1 polymer ?
#
loop_
_entity_poly.entity_id
_entity_poly.type
_entity_poly.pdbx_seq_one_letter_code
_entity_poly.pdbx_strand_id
1 'polypeptide(L)'
;MEMHHKILQCVVAMLLASPCFLQAVETPAPQAIDRATLDAWSAPYRGWHYQPDHVIPASPNIPGHEGFKSTDAPCIYQISGQPDKWFMSFIAFNGKGYNSFVAESTDLLHWGNYRLAMGFGPAGGFDAGGCVIGAFLYESYDVKAPRLLKKRDGKYWTLYGCYPRQGGYELRPGYEGVAGSDDGLTWQRAKNAPILAVQDADCAAWEKDCIYQPWLVEHQGRFYNFYNAARGGHEQTGLAFSADLLDWQRHPANPVLGTRPGGFDADFASDPKVYRDGDHWTMLYFGVGKGGAHIMAAFSRDLLQWTAHPEPIYKAGGNPSGLDKQFAHKIALVFNPKNDTFYLYYCACGNKGRGIGLITSKPLAQPEH
;
A
#
# COMPACT_ATOMS: atom_id res chain seq x y z
N MET A 1 -69.54 52.30 -5.61
CA MET A 1 -68.44 52.26 -6.57
C MET A 1 -67.42 51.31 -6.00
N GLU A 2 -67.55 50.09 -6.42
CA GLU A 2 -66.99 48.92 -5.76
C GLU A 2 -65.60 48.61 -6.29
N MET A 3 -64.68 48.38 -5.39
CA MET A 3 -63.34 47.97 -5.65
C MET A 3 -63.19 46.47 -5.30
N HIS A 4 -63.07 45.65 -6.34
CA HIS A 4 -62.92 44.19 -6.16
C HIS A 4 -61.46 43.80 -5.75
N HIS A 5 -61.34 43.22 -4.55
CA HIS A 5 -60.14 42.54 -4.09
C HIS A 5 -60.08 41.14 -4.72
N LYS A 6 -59.04 40.85 -5.48
CA LYS A 6 -58.64 39.48 -5.86
C LYS A 6 -57.53 39.01 -4.93
N ILE A 7 -57.89 38.04 -4.11
CA ILE A 7 -56.94 37.32 -3.27
C ILE A 7 -56.28 36.23 -4.11
N LEU A 8 -54.97 36.32 -4.22
CA LEU A 8 -54.14 35.32 -4.86
C LEU A 8 -53.73 34.28 -3.80
N GLN A 9 -54.31 33.08 -3.84
CA GLN A 9 -53.87 31.96 -3.01
C GLN A 9 -52.59 31.33 -3.58
N CYS A 10 -51.46 31.49 -2.87
CA CYS A 10 -50.24 30.71 -3.09
C CYS A 10 -50.42 29.33 -2.39
N VAL A 11 -50.52 28.27 -3.20
CA VAL A 11 -50.39 26.90 -2.73
C VAL A 11 -48.93 26.58 -2.58
N VAL A 12 -48.45 26.53 -1.35
CA VAL A 12 -47.09 26.00 -1.03
C VAL A 12 -47.22 24.47 -0.95
N ALA A 13 -46.71 23.80 -1.99
CA ALA A 13 -46.53 22.35 -1.94
C ALA A 13 -45.32 22.01 -1.04
N MET A 14 -45.57 21.56 0.19
CA MET A 14 -44.60 20.93 1.02
C MET A 14 -44.24 19.54 0.44
N LEU A 15 -43.10 19.43 -0.20
CA LEU A 15 -42.44 18.15 -0.48
C LEU A 15 -41.93 17.58 0.84
N LEU A 16 -42.68 16.66 1.40
CA LEU A 16 -42.24 15.79 2.50
C LEU A 16 -41.15 14.86 1.94
N ALA A 17 -39.90 15.22 2.13
CA ALA A 17 -38.78 14.31 1.96
C ALA A 17 -38.87 13.26 3.07
N SER A 18 -39.32 12.04 2.75
CA SER A 18 -39.24 10.91 3.65
C SER A 18 -37.77 10.66 4.01
N PRO A 19 -37.40 10.60 5.29
CA PRO A 19 -36.06 10.16 5.66
C PRO A 19 -35.95 8.70 5.25
N CYS A 20 -35.05 8.42 4.28
CA CYS A 20 -34.61 7.08 4.00
C CYS A 20 -33.87 6.58 5.25
N PHE A 21 -34.57 5.87 6.13
CA PHE A 21 -33.93 5.11 7.20
C PHE A 21 -33.06 4.07 6.52
N LEU A 22 -31.74 4.33 6.46
CA LEU A 22 -30.74 3.28 6.30
C LEU A 22 -30.96 2.34 7.49
N GLN A 23 -31.65 1.23 7.25
CA GLN A 23 -31.62 0.10 8.16
C GLN A 23 -30.15 -0.24 8.35
N ALA A 24 -29.65 -0.10 9.57
CA ALA A 24 -28.37 -0.66 9.95
C ALA A 24 -28.45 -2.16 9.65
N VAL A 25 -27.74 -2.60 8.62
CA VAL A 25 -27.51 -4.01 8.38
C VAL A 25 -26.75 -4.47 9.62
N GLU A 26 -27.40 -5.24 10.49
CA GLU A 26 -26.70 -5.92 11.58
C GLU A 26 -25.59 -6.75 10.93
N THR A 27 -24.38 -6.27 11.03
CA THR A 27 -23.20 -7.06 10.68
C THR A 27 -23.17 -8.25 11.62
N PRO A 28 -23.24 -9.49 11.12
CA PRO A 28 -23.15 -10.66 11.98
C PRO A 28 -21.88 -10.55 12.83
N ALA A 29 -21.95 -10.98 14.08
CA ALA A 29 -20.80 -10.99 14.98
C ALA A 29 -19.61 -11.64 14.28
N PRO A 30 -18.40 -11.07 14.41
CA PRO A 30 -17.21 -11.53 13.71
C PRO A 30 -16.99 -13.01 13.98
N GLN A 31 -17.01 -13.81 12.93
CA GLN A 31 -16.65 -15.21 13.03
C GLN A 31 -15.13 -15.25 13.20
N ALA A 32 -14.68 -15.47 14.43
CA ALA A 32 -13.26 -15.57 14.75
C ALA A 32 -12.60 -16.63 13.85
N ILE A 33 -11.52 -16.27 13.18
CA ILE A 33 -10.72 -17.21 12.38
C ILE A 33 -9.88 -18.01 13.37
N ASP A 34 -10.09 -19.32 13.41
CA ASP A 34 -9.37 -20.20 14.30
C ASP A 34 -7.92 -20.44 13.86
N ARG A 35 -7.10 -21.00 14.74
CA ARG A 35 -5.68 -21.23 14.48
C ARG A 35 -5.43 -22.16 13.31
N ALA A 36 -6.20 -23.22 13.15
CA ALA A 36 -6.02 -24.18 12.06
C ALA A 36 -6.29 -23.53 10.70
N THR A 37 -7.31 -22.68 10.61
CA THR A 37 -7.62 -21.89 9.44
C THR A 37 -6.49 -20.89 9.13
N LEU A 38 -5.96 -20.18 10.15
CA LEU A 38 -4.83 -19.25 9.96
C LEU A 38 -3.58 -19.98 9.44
N ASP A 39 -3.26 -21.15 10.00
CA ASP A 39 -2.14 -21.98 9.56
C ASP A 39 -2.33 -22.43 8.09
N ALA A 40 -3.52 -22.89 7.72
CA ALA A 40 -3.86 -23.32 6.36
C ALA A 40 -3.75 -22.15 5.36
N TRP A 41 -4.31 -20.99 5.69
CA TRP A 41 -4.29 -19.81 4.81
C TRP A 41 -2.90 -19.19 4.68
N SER A 42 -2.06 -19.32 5.70
CA SER A 42 -0.66 -18.82 5.64
C SER A 42 0.31 -19.77 4.94
N ALA A 43 -0.05 -21.05 4.75
CA ALA A 43 0.84 -22.08 4.21
C ALA A 43 1.42 -21.73 2.82
N PRO A 44 0.68 -21.14 1.85
CA PRO A 44 1.22 -20.76 0.54
C PRO A 44 2.32 -19.68 0.60
N TYR A 45 2.40 -18.96 1.72
CA TYR A 45 3.33 -17.85 1.93
C TYR A 45 4.51 -18.24 2.82
N ARG A 46 4.93 -19.51 2.82
CA ARG A 46 6.02 -20.03 3.63
C ARG A 46 6.99 -20.87 2.77
N GLY A 47 8.16 -21.21 3.34
CA GLY A 47 9.12 -22.06 2.64
C GLY A 47 9.86 -21.34 1.50
N TRP A 48 10.26 -20.11 1.72
CA TRP A 48 10.88 -19.25 0.73
C TRP A 48 12.30 -19.66 0.34
N HIS A 49 12.61 -19.47 -0.96
CA HIS A 49 13.93 -19.62 -1.54
C HIS A 49 14.57 -18.24 -1.78
N TYR A 50 15.84 -18.09 -1.47
CA TYR A 50 16.52 -16.80 -1.39
C TYR A 50 17.26 -16.43 -2.66
N GLN A 51 17.27 -15.12 -2.99
CA GLN A 51 18.25 -14.53 -3.87
C GLN A 51 19.37 -13.90 -3.04
N PRO A 52 20.67 -14.09 -3.40
CA PRO A 52 21.80 -13.66 -2.56
C PRO A 52 22.06 -12.15 -2.65
N ASP A 53 21.49 -11.47 -3.64
CA ASP A 53 21.73 -10.07 -3.92
C ASP A 53 20.43 -9.27 -3.97
N HIS A 54 20.52 -7.96 -3.80
CA HIS A 54 19.43 -7.06 -4.10
C HIS A 54 19.11 -7.10 -5.60
N VAL A 55 17.84 -7.19 -5.94
CA VAL A 55 17.38 -7.01 -7.34
C VAL A 55 17.37 -5.54 -7.74
N ILE A 56 17.22 -4.61 -6.77
CA ILE A 56 17.53 -3.20 -6.91
C ILE A 56 18.46 -2.82 -5.76
N PRO A 57 19.72 -2.42 -6.05
CA PRO A 57 20.71 -2.15 -5.01
C PRO A 57 20.37 -0.90 -4.19
N ALA A 58 21.03 -0.74 -3.04
CA ALA A 58 20.88 0.43 -2.18
C ALA A 58 21.23 1.74 -2.91
N SER A 59 22.16 1.70 -3.83
CA SER A 59 22.59 2.85 -4.65
C SER A 59 22.55 2.48 -6.14
N PRO A 60 21.34 2.51 -6.76
CA PRO A 60 21.21 2.21 -8.18
C PRO A 60 21.80 3.33 -9.04
N ASN A 61 22.34 2.97 -10.20
CA ASN A 61 22.75 3.93 -11.20
C ASN A 61 21.54 4.36 -12.03
N ILE A 62 20.97 5.54 -11.72
CA ILE A 62 19.82 6.10 -12.42
C ILE A 62 20.26 7.34 -13.20
N PRO A 63 20.16 7.35 -14.54
CA PRO A 63 20.60 8.49 -15.35
C PRO A 63 19.95 9.81 -14.90
N GLY A 64 20.79 10.84 -14.69
CA GLY A 64 20.35 12.16 -14.22
C GLY A 64 20.00 12.26 -12.73
N HIS A 65 20.21 11.17 -11.97
CA HIS A 65 19.96 11.12 -10.54
C HIS A 65 21.07 10.40 -9.81
N GLU A 66 21.72 11.08 -8.87
CA GLU A 66 22.91 10.57 -8.19
C GLU A 66 22.79 10.66 -6.66
N GLY A 67 23.75 10.04 -5.96
CA GLY A 67 23.91 10.16 -4.51
C GLY A 67 22.90 9.37 -3.70
N PHE A 68 22.29 8.33 -4.25
CA PHE A 68 21.38 7.46 -3.51
C PHE A 68 22.10 6.69 -2.41
N LYS A 69 21.43 6.59 -1.27
CA LYS A 69 21.90 5.90 -0.06
C LYS A 69 21.09 4.65 0.25
N SER A 70 19.86 4.59 -0.26
CA SER A 70 18.97 3.43 -0.08
C SER A 70 17.84 3.42 -1.09
N THR A 71 17.30 2.22 -1.37
CA THR A 71 16.06 1.99 -2.10
C THR A 71 15.07 1.23 -1.22
N ASP A 72 13.75 1.42 -1.46
CA ASP A 72 12.72 0.91 -0.59
C ASP A 72 11.34 0.87 -1.28
N ALA A 73 10.34 0.31 -0.56
CA ALA A 73 8.93 0.31 -0.92
C ALA A 73 8.64 -0.16 -2.35
N PRO A 74 9.02 -1.40 -2.73
CA PRO A 74 8.72 -1.94 -4.03
C PRO A 74 7.21 -2.11 -4.22
N CYS A 75 6.74 -1.89 -5.46
CA CYS A 75 5.40 -2.31 -5.88
C CYS A 75 5.42 -2.73 -7.33
N ILE A 76 4.84 -3.89 -7.64
CA ILE A 76 4.91 -4.51 -8.97
C ILE A 76 3.60 -4.30 -9.71
N TYR A 77 3.71 -4.00 -11.01
CA TYR A 77 2.55 -3.86 -11.88
C TYR A 77 2.87 -4.17 -13.34
N GLN A 78 1.82 -4.29 -14.14
CA GLN A 78 1.87 -4.44 -15.60
C GLN A 78 0.98 -3.38 -16.25
N ILE A 79 1.27 -3.05 -17.50
CA ILE A 79 0.52 -2.07 -18.29
C ILE A 79 -0.11 -2.79 -19.47
N SER A 80 -1.38 -2.50 -19.75
CA SER A 80 -2.10 -3.06 -20.91
C SER A 80 -1.33 -2.78 -22.22
N GLY A 81 -1.27 -3.80 -23.09
CA GLY A 81 -0.50 -3.73 -24.32
C GLY A 81 1.00 -4.06 -24.20
N GLN A 82 1.48 -4.33 -22.98
CA GLN A 82 2.87 -4.74 -22.72
C GLN A 82 2.94 -6.04 -21.89
N PRO A 83 2.40 -7.17 -22.39
CA PRO A 83 2.18 -8.39 -21.60
C PRO A 83 3.48 -9.06 -21.13
N ASP A 84 4.60 -8.83 -21.82
CA ASP A 84 5.90 -9.42 -21.49
C ASP A 84 6.76 -8.53 -20.61
N LYS A 85 6.25 -7.36 -20.19
CA LYS A 85 6.94 -6.44 -19.30
C LYS A 85 6.30 -6.36 -17.93
N TRP A 86 7.17 -6.32 -16.95
CA TRP A 86 6.85 -6.01 -15.56
C TRP A 86 7.47 -4.67 -15.20
N PHE A 87 6.79 -3.91 -14.37
CA PHE A 87 7.25 -2.64 -13.84
C PHE A 87 7.30 -2.72 -12.34
N MET A 88 8.34 -2.14 -11.75
CA MET A 88 8.47 -1.97 -10.30
C MET A 88 8.56 -0.49 -9.98
N SER A 89 7.58 0.06 -9.26
CA SER A 89 7.80 1.34 -8.60
C SER A 89 8.58 1.10 -7.30
N PHE A 90 9.47 2.02 -6.98
CA PHE A 90 10.27 2.02 -5.75
C PHE A 90 10.70 3.44 -5.43
N ILE A 91 11.14 3.68 -4.19
CA ILE A 91 11.76 4.95 -3.81
C ILE A 91 13.27 4.81 -3.74
N ALA A 92 13.96 5.92 -4.04
CA ALA A 92 15.39 6.05 -3.79
C ALA A 92 15.67 7.34 -2.99
N PHE A 93 16.37 7.18 -1.86
CA PHE A 93 16.71 8.25 -0.93
C PHE A 93 18.08 8.82 -1.22
N ASN A 94 18.17 10.13 -1.42
CA ASN A 94 19.39 10.85 -1.77
C ASN A 94 20.01 11.69 -0.63
N GLY A 95 19.55 11.50 0.61
CA GLY A 95 19.97 12.27 1.78
C GLY A 95 19.14 13.54 2.04
N LYS A 96 18.35 13.99 1.06
CA LYS A 96 17.44 15.15 1.23
C LYS A 96 15.98 14.72 1.40
N GLY A 97 15.60 13.65 0.74
CA GLY A 97 14.27 13.06 0.69
C GLY A 97 14.28 11.96 -0.36
N TYR A 98 13.12 11.47 -0.76
CA TYR A 98 13.05 10.43 -1.78
C TYR A 98 12.01 10.75 -2.85
N ASN A 99 12.34 10.34 -4.07
CA ASN A 99 11.45 10.34 -5.22
C ASN A 99 11.02 8.91 -5.55
N SER A 100 9.91 8.77 -6.23
CA SER A 100 9.49 7.49 -6.78
C SER A 100 10.07 7.29 -8.17
N PHE A 101 10.63 6.12 -8.39
CA PHE A 101 11.20 5.66 -9.67
C PHE A 101 10.45 4.44 -10.16
N VAL A 102 10.61 4.14 -11.45
CA VAL A 102 10.13 2.91 -12.08
C VAL A 102 11.31 2.21 -12.75
N ALA A 103 11.38 0.88 -12.55
CA ALA A 103 12.25 -0.03 -13.29
C ALA A 103 11.41 -0.98 -14.15
N GLU A 104 12.00 -1.52 -15.22
CA GLU A 104 11.40 -2.52 -16.10
C GLU A 104 12.12 -3.87 -15.96
N SER A 105 11.37 -4.97 -16.14
CA SER A 105 11.88 -6.34 -16.21
C SER A 105 11.05 -7.17 -17.16
N THR A 106 11.64 -8.19 -17.77
CA THR A 106 10.95 -9.23 -18.56
C THR A 106 10.94 -10.59 -17.89
N ASP A 107 11.67 -10.74 -16.78
CA ASP A 107 11.86 -12.02 -16.08
C ASP A 107 11.60 -11.98 -14.57
N LEU A 108 11.26 -10.79 -14.01
CA LEU A 108 11.08 -10.56 -12.58
C LEU A 108 12.37 -10.71 -11.73
N LEU A 109 13.54 -10.83 -12.37
CA LEU A 109 14.83 -10.98 -11.69
C LEU A 109 15.76 -9.81 -11.98
N HIS A 110 15.84 -9.43 -13.25
CA HIS A 110 16.74 -8.38 -13.72
C HIS A 110 15.92 -7.12 -14.01
N TRP A 111 16.22 -6.07 -13.26
CA TRP A 111 15.54 -4.79 -13.31
C TRP A 111 16.45 -3.71 -13.85
N GLY A 112 15.95 -2.92 -14.81
CA GLY A 112 16.71 -1.86 -15.46
C GLY A 112 15.81 -0.77 -16.02
N ASN A 113 16.33 0.02 -16.97
CA ASN A 113 15.60 1.11 -17.64
C ASN A 113 14.95 2.07 -16.62
N TYR A 114 15.72 2.44 -15.59
CA TYR A 114 15.25 3.29 -14.50
C TYR A 114 14.82 4.66 -15.01
N ARG A 115 13.68 5.14 -14.52
CA ARG A 115 13.15 6.48 -14.79
C ARG A 115 12.48 7.10 -13.57
N LEU A 116 12.48 8.42 -13.49
CA LEU A 116 11.71 9.15 -12.50
C LEU A 116 10.21 8.98 -12.80
N ALA A 117 9.46 8.48 -11.84
CA ALA A 117 8.01 8.33 -11.95
C ALA A 117 7.27 9.53 -11.34
N MET A 118 7.71 9.97 -10.16
CA MET A 118 7.15 11.14 -9.47
C MET A 118 8.22 11.78 -8.58
N GLY A 119 8.48 13.07 -8.80
CA GLY A 119 9.45 13.86 -8.05
C GLY A 119 8.85 14.56 -6.84
N PHE A 120 9.68 15.32 -6.12
CA PHE A 120 9.28 16.19 -5.02
C PHE A 120 8.11 17.10 -5.42
N GLY A 121 7.24 17.39 -4.46
CA GLY A 121 6.18 18.37 -4.61
C GLY A 121 6.71 19.81 -4.65
N PRO A 122 5.80 20.77 -4.90
CA PRO A 122 6.14 22.19 -4.86
C PRO A 122 6.72 22.59 -3.50
N ALA A 123 7.64 23.54 -3.48
CA ALA A 123 8.19 24.08 -2.24
C ALA A 123 7.07 24.59 -1.32
N GLY A 124 7.08 24.15 -0.05
CA GLY A 124 6.03 24.45 0.92
C GLY A 124 4.76 23.61 0.79
N GLY A 125 4.67 22.72 -0.22
CA GLY A 125 3.59 21.75 -0.36
C GLY A 125 3.66 20.61 0.65
N PHE A 126 2.56 19.88 0.77
CA PHE A 126 2.45 18.74 1.72
C PHE A 126 3.34 17.54 1.34
N ASP A 127 3.89 17.51 0.14
CA ASP A 127 4.75 16.46 -0.41
C ASP A 127 6.11 17.00 -0.92
N ALA A 128 6.53 18.17 -0.46
CA ALA A 128 7.79 18.79 -0.86
C ALA A 128 9.05 18.01 -0.43
N GLY A 129 8.93 17.09 0.53
CA GLY A 129 10.03 16.29 1.09
C GLY A 129 10.15 14.89 0.52
N GLY A 130 9.17 14.43 -0.23
CA GLY A 130 9.19 13.11 -0.87
C GLY A 130 7.83 12.50 -1.12
N CYS A 131 7.79 11.55 -2.05
CA CYS A 131 6.60 10.80 -2.41
C CYS A 131 6.91 9.32 -2.66
N VAL A 132 5.97 8.45 -2.27
CA VAL A 132 6.01 6.99 -2.46
C VAL A 132 4.76 6.57 -3.20
N ILE A 133 4.84 6.37 -4.52
CA ILE A 133 3.75 5.76 -5.29
C ILE A 133 3.81 4.24 -5.14
N GLY A 134 2.66 3.55 -5.18
CA GLY A 134 2.64 2.09 -5.08
C GLY A 134 1.27 1.51 -4.75
N ALA A 135 0.31 2.35 -4.37
CA ALA A 135 -1.07 1.95 -4.14
C ALA A 135 -1.88 2.11 -5.43
N PHE A 136 -1.59 1.28 -6.44
CA PHE A 136 -2.19 1.36 -7.76
C PHE A 136 -3.61 0.79 -7.80
N LEU A 137 -4.44 1.34 -8.69
CA LEU A 137 -5.71 0.74 -9.05
C LEU A 137 -5.44 -0.41 -10.03
N TYR A 138 -5.82 -1.63 -9.66
CA TYR A 138 -5.62 -2.83 -10.46
C TYR A 138 -6.94 -3.35 -11.06
N GLU A 139 -6.85 -4.07 -12.17
CA GLU A 139 -7.99 -4.80 -12.75
C GLU A 139 -8.47 -5.94 -11.84
N SER A 140 -7.57 -6.53 -11.07
CA SER A 140 -7.86 -7.61 -10.13
C SER A 140 -6.95 -7.55 -8.89
N TYR A 141 -7.52 -7.87 -7.75
CA TYR A 141 -6.79 -8.05 -6.49
C TYR A 141 -6.60 -9.51 -6.12
N ASP A 142 -7.01 -10.47 -6.98
CA ASP A 142 -6.71 -11.88 -6.78
C ASP A 142 -5.19 -12.07 -6.71
N VAL A 143 -4.74 -12.86 -5.73
CA VAL A 143 -3.31 -13.03 -5.43
C VAL A 143 -2.52 -13.63 -6.59
N LYS A 144 -3.17 -14.43 -7.44
CA LYS A 144 -2.57 -15.07 -8.62
C LYS A 144 -2.87 -14.32 -9.93
N ALA A 145 -3.72 -13.29 -9.91
CA ALA A 145 -4.00 -12.51 -11.11
C ALA A 145 -2.80 -11.65 -11.53
N PRO A 146 -2.67 -11.33 -12.82
CA PRO A 146 -1.73 -10.33 -13.28
C PRO A 146 -1.94 -8.99 -12.55
N ARG A 147 -0.86 -8.31 -12.19
CA ARG A 147 -0.90 -6.97 -11.56
C ARG A 147 -1.16 -5.88 -12.60
N LEU A 148 -2.19 -6.07 -13.44
CA LEU A 148 -2.52 -5.17 -14.52
C LEU A 148 -3.16 -3.89 -13.98
N LEU A 149 -2.62 -2.73 -14.36
CA LEU A 149 -3.20 -1.44 -14.01
C LEU A 149 -4.57 -1.25 -14.67
N LYS A 150 -5.53 -0.78 -13.87
CA LYS A 150 -6.88 -0.44 -14.34
C LYS A 150 -6.96 1.05 -14.67
N LYS A 151 -7.57 1.38 -15.82
CA LYS A 151 -7.95 2.76 -16.13
C LYS A 151 -9.34 3.07 -15.57
N ARG A 152 -9.46 4.27 -15.00
CA ARG A 152 -10.73 4.91 -14.69
C ARG A 152 -10.72 6.31 -15.29
N ASP A 153 -11.77 6.67 -16.00
CA ASP A 153 -11.90 7.97 -16.69
C ASP A 153 -10.69 8.27 -17.61
N GLY A 154 -10.23 7.23 -18.32
CA GLY A 154 -9.12 7.31 -19.27
C GLY A 154 -7.71 7.31 -18.66
N LYS A 155 -7.55 7.41 -17.34
CA LYS A 155 -6.26 7.46 -16.63
C LYS A 155 -6.04 6.26 -15.72
N TYR A 156 -4.76 5.92 -15.50
CA TYR A 156 -4.33 5.08 -14.38
C TYR A 156 -4.28 5.92 -13.10
N TRP A 157 -4.53 5.29 -11.95
CA TRP A 157 -4.58 5.96 -10.65
C TRP A 157 -3.70 5.26 -9.62
N THR A 158 -3.11 6.05 -8.74
CA THR A 158 -2.38 5.59 -7.55
C THR A 158 -2.64 6.51 -6.37
N LEU A 159 -2.69 5.95 -5.18
CA LEU A 159 -2.47 6.73 -3.96
C LEU A 159 -0.97 6.73 -3.67
N TYR A 160 -0.50 7.74 -2.95
CA TYR A 160 0.91 7.85 -2.56
C TYR A 160 1.06 8.41 -1.16
N GLY A 161 2.03 7.87 -0.42
CA GLY A 161 2.47 8.45 0.83
C GLY A 161 3.48 9.58 0.59
N CYS A 162 3.51 10.60 1.47
CA CYS A 162 4.41 11.73 1.27
C CYS A 162 4.74 12.49 2.56
N TYR A 163 5.75 13.36 2.47
CA TYR A 163 6.25 14.18 3.56
C TYR A 163 6.48 15.62 3.12
N PRO A 164 6.22 16.61 4.01
CA PRO A 164 6.25 18.01 3.63
C PRO A 164 7.64 18.65 3.63
N ARG A 165 8.67 17.97 4.20
CA ARG A 165 9.98 18.57 4.42
C ARG A 165 11.11 17.72 3.90
N GLN A 166 12.11 18.36 3.29
CA GLN A 166 13.41 17.77 2.97
C GLN A 166 14.37 17.86 4.16
N GLY A 167 15.48 17.09 4.09
CA GLY A 167 16.55 17.05 5.09
C GLY A 167 16.63 15.74 5.87
N GLY A 168 15.79 14.76 5.55
CA GLY A 168 15.78 13.44 6.18
C GLY A 168 14.97 12.42 5.43
N TYR A 169 14.93 11.19 5.95
CA TYR A 169 14.25 10.07 5.32
C TYR A 169 12.73 10.19 5.47
N GLU A 170 12.21 10.33 6.67
CA GLU A 170 10.76 10.41 6.97
C GLU A 170 10.51 11.55 7.97
N LEU A 171 10.47 12.79 7.48
CA LEU A 171 10.27 13.95 8.32
C LEU A 171 8.79 14.20 8.56
N ARG A 172 8.28 13.67 9.65
CA ARG A 172 6.88 13.79 10.08
C ARG A 172 6.37 15.24 10.15
N PRO A 173 5.06 15.46 9.99
CA PRO A 173 4.02 14.48 9.76
C PRO A 173 4.08 13.93 8.32
N GLY A 174 3.55 12.68 8.12
CA GLY A 174 3.29 12.15 6.79
C GLY A 174 1.85 12.43 6.38
N TYR A 175 1.60 12.34 5.08
CA TYR A 175 0.30 12.55 4.46
C TYR A 175 0.10 11.55 3.33
N GLU A 176 -1.13 11.44 2.83
CA GLU A 176 -1.41 10.73 1.59
C GLU A 176 -1.97 11.66 0.53
N GLY A 177 -1.58 11.41 -0.71
CA GLY A 177 -2.06 12.09 -1.88
C GLY A 177 -2.58 11.11 -2.93
N VAL A 178 -3.12 11.65 -4.01
CA VAL A 178 -3.61 10.90 -5.16
C VAL A 178 -2.98 11.43 -6.44
N ALA A 179 -2.58 10.52 -7.35
CA ALA A 179 -1.96 10.85 -8.62
C ALA A 179 -2.59 10.05 -9.77
N GLY A 180 -2.61 10.66 -10.95
CA GLY A 180 -3.05 10.07 -12.20
C GLY A 180 -1.91 9.94 -13.20
N SER A 181 -2.04 9.00 -14.15
CA SER A 181 -1.09 8.79 -15.24
C SER A 181 -1.79 8.39 -16.53
N ASP A 182 -1.29 8.85 -17.67
CA ASP A 182 -1.79 8.45 -18.99
C ASP A 182 -1.07 7.17 -19.49
N ASP A 183 0.21 7.00 -19.09
CA ASP A 183 1.12 5.95 -19.57
C ASP A 183 1.43 4.85 -18.52
N GLY A 184 1.07 5.07 -17.24
CA GLY A 184 1.41 4.18 -16.12
C GLY A 184 2.88 4.29 -15.67
N LEU A 185 3.66 5.21 -16.22
CA LEU A 185 5.09 5.37 -15.94
C LEU A 185 5.42 6.71 -15.32
N THR A 186 4.75 7.78 -15.77
CA THR A 186 4.91 9.13 -15.26
C THR A 186 3.61 9.57 -14.57
N TRP A 187 3.72 10.01 -13.32
CA TRP A 187 2.57 10.28 -12.47
C TRP A 187 2.47 11.75 -12.10
N GLN A 188 1.27 12.29 -12.17
CA GLN A 188 0.96 13.67 -11.88
C GLN A 188 -0.03 13.77 -10.72
N ARG A 189 0.22 14.70 -9.80
CA ARG A 189 -0.67 15.03 -8.69
C ARG A 189 -2.06 15.38 -9.19
N ALA A 190 -3.08 14.70 -8.67
CA ALA A 190 -4.47 14.97 -9.04
C ALA A 190 -5.14 15.98 -8.11
N LYS A 191 -4.59 16.18 -6.89
CA LYS A 191 -5.03 17.21 -5.92
C LYS A 191 -3.83 17.99 -5.40
N ASN A 192 -4.04 19.27 -5.08
CA ASN A 192 -3.05 20.14 -4.43
C ASN A 192 -3.13 20.09 -2.90
N ALA A 193 -3.95 19.20 -2.35
CA ALA A 193 -4.12 18.94 -0.92
C ALA A 193 -4.06 17.43 -0.66
N PRO A 194 -3.67 17.00 0.54
CA PRO A 194 -3.69 15.59 0.89
C PRO A 194 -5.13 15.03 0.86
N ILE A 195 -5.24 13.72 0.64
CA ILE A 195 -6.50 12.98 0.74
C ILE A 195 -6.74 12.44 2.15
N LEU A 196 -5.66 12.21 2.91
CA LEU A 196 -5.67 11.93 4.34
C LEU A 196 -4.55 12.71 5.02
N ALA A 197 -4.87 13.39 6.11
CA ALA A 197 -3.95 14.21 6.88
C ALA A 197 -4.17 14.05 8.40
N VAL A 198 -3.10 14.27 9.18
CA VAL A 198 -3.17 14.22 10.65
C VAL A 198 -4.02 15.36 11.24
N GLN A 199 -4.31 16.40 10.44
CA GLN A 199 -5.14 17.56 10.81
C GLN A 199 -6.63 17.36 10.53
N ASP A 200 -7.01 16.29 9.81
CA ASP A 200 -8.41 16.03 9.47
C ASP A 200 -9.28 15.91 10.73
N ALA A 201 -10.52 16.34 10.63
CA ALA A 201 -11.45 16.32 11.76
C ALA A 201 -11.77 14.89 12.26
N ASP A 202 -11.75 13.91 11.34
CA ASP A 202 -11.97 12.49 11.64
C ASP A 202 -10.68 11.72 11.98
N CYS A 203 -9.51 12.38 12.02
CA CYS A 203 -8.25 11.77 12.40
C CYS A 203 -8.24 11.41 13.88
N ALA A 204 -8.13 10.11 14.17
CA ALA A 204 -8.15 9.59 15.54
C ALA A 204 -6.82 9.81 16.29
N ALA A 205 -6.85 9.63 17.61
CA ALA A 205 -5.70 9.90 18.47
C ALA A 205 -4.46 9.06 18.10
N TRP A 206 -4.63 7.83 17.67
CA TRP A 206 -3.55 6.88 17.37
C TRP A 206 -2.81 7.17 16.04
N GLU A 207 -3.30 8.09 15.20
CA GLU A 207 -2.74 8.43 13.89
C GLU A 207 -2.16 9.86 13.82
N LYS A 208 -2.10 10.58 14.95
CA LYS A 208 -1.76 12.00 15.00
C LYS A 208 -0.30 12.37 14.69
N ASP A 209 0.63 11.41 14.67
CA ASP A 209 2.03 11.73 14.39
C ASP A 209 2.36 11.59 12.90
N CYS A 210 1.74 10.64 12.20
CA CYS A 210 2.05 10.34 10.81
C CYS A 210 0.96 9.49 10.16
N ILE A 211 0.66 9.74 8.87
CA ILE A 211 -0.13 8.89 7.99
C ILE A 211 0.70 8.66 6.74
N TYR A 212 0.81 7.41 6.26
CA TYR A 212 1.60 7.09 5.06
C TYR A 212 1.37 5.65 4.58
N GLN A 213 2.05 5.24 3.49
CA GLN A 213 2.01 3.88 2.92
C GLN A 213 0.59 3.37 2.63
N PRO A 214 -0.14 4.00 1.72
CA PRO A 214 -1.44 3.54 1.30
C PRO A 214 -1.37 2.20 0.57
N TRP A 215 -2.49 1.48 0.58
CA TRP A 215 -2.77 0.35 -0.31
C TRP A 215 -4.20 0.40 -0.78
N LEU A 216 -4.40 0.51 -2.10
CA LEU A 216 -5.71 0.68 -2.71
C LEU A 216 -6.31 -0.67 -3.08
N VAL A 217 -7.58 -0.89 -2.71
CA VAL A 217 -8.41 -2.01 -3.16
C VAL A 217 -9.74 -1.46 -3.69
N GLU A 218 -10.16 -1.90 -4.87
CA GLU A 218 -11.52 -1.71 -5.36
C GLU A 218 -12.32 -2.99 -5.16
N HIS A 219 -13.42 -2.90 -4.44
CA HIS A 219 -14.30 -4.03 -4.18
C HIS A 219 -15.76 -3.59 -4.14
N GLN A 220 -16.65 -4.27 -4.88
CA GLN A 220 -18.08 -3.99 -4.94
C GLN A 220 -18.41 -2.51 -5.24
N GLY A 221 -17.67 -1.90 -6.18
CA GLY A 221 -17.89 -0.51 -6.60
C GLY A 221 -17.45 0.56 -5.61
N ARG A 222 -16.69 0.18 -4.58
CA ARG A 222 -16.14 1.08 -3.56
C ARG A 222 -14.63 0.94 -3.48
N PHE A 223 -13.93 2.04 -3.16
CA PHE A 223 -12.50 2.05 -2.91
C PHE A 223 -12.21 1.94 -1.41
N TYR A 224 -11.23 1.11 -1.09
CA TYR A 224 -10.71 0.86 0.25
C TYR A 224 -9.24 1.28 0.23
N ASN A 225 -8.86 2.20 1.10
CA ASN A 225 -7.48 2.57 1.33
C ASN A 225 -7.04 2.02 2.69
N PHE A 226 -6.18 1.00 2.67
CA PHE A 226 -5.49 0.53 3.86
C PHE A 226 -4.21 1.35 4.00
N TYR A 227 -4.02 2.01 5.13
CA TYR A 227 -2.92 2.93 5.33
C TYR A 227 -2.22 2.71 6.67
N ASN A 228 -0.95 3.11 6.73
CA ASN A 228 -0.23 3.18 7.99
C ASN A 228 -0.55 4.47 8.70
N ALA A 229 -0.67 4.41 10.02
CA ALA A 229 -0.61 5.58 10.85
C ALA A 229 0.16 5.31 12.14
N ALA A 230 0.73 6.37 12.72
CA ALA A 230 1.62 6.27 13.85
C ALA A 230 1.30 7.27 14.94
N ARG A 231 1.53 6.85 16.19
CA ARG A 231 1.67 7.71 17.36
C ARG A 231 2.49 7.06 18.46
N GLY A 232 3.38 7.87 19.08
CA GLY A 232 4.11 7.44 20.28
C GLY A 232 5.04 6.26 20.08
N GLY A 233 5.55 6.06 18.85
CA GLY A 233 6.43 4.93 18.52
C GLY A 233 5.71 3.66 18.11
N HIS A 234 4.38 3.66 18.04
CA HIS A 234 3.59 2.54 17.50
C HIS A 234 3.02 2.88 16.13
N GLU A 235 3.04 1.90 15.23
CA GLU A 235 2.42 1.99 13.90
C GLU A 235 1.35 0.93 13.75
N GLN A 236 0.20 1.33 13.21
CA GLN A 236 -0.95 0.46 13.03
C GLN A 236 -1.58 0.68 11.65
N THR A 237 -2.40 -0.26 11.21
CA THR A 237 -3.09 -0.17 9.93
C THR A 237 -4.50 0.37 10.11
N GLY A 238 -4.79 1.47 9.42
CA GLY A 238 -6.12 2.04 9.28
C GLY A 238 -6.78 1.67 7.97
N LEU A 239 -8.06 2.01 7.86
CA LEU A 239 -8.88 1.85 6.66
C LEU A 239 -9.68 3.13 6.42
N ALA A 240 -9.72 3.58 5.17
CA ALA A 240 -10.61 4.65 4.72
C ALA A 240 -11.34 4.21 3.44
N PHE A 241 -12.46 4.86 3.15
CA PHE A 241 -13.34 4.56 2.03
C PHE A 241 -13.50 5.76 1.12
N SER A 242 -13.68 5.48 -0.17
CA SER A 242 -14.01 6.48 -1.19
C SER A 242 -14.95 5.91 -2.26
N ALA A 243 -15.69 6.78 -2.92
CA ALA A 243 -16.47 6.47 -4.11
C ALA A 243 -15.78 6.94 -5.40
N ASP A 244 -14.79 7.85 -5.30
CA ASP A 244 -14.23 8.58 -6.43
C ASP A 244 -12.70 8.67 -6.46
N LEU A 245 -11.99 8.14 -5.46
CA LEU A 245 -10.55 8.23 -5.22
C LEU A 245 -10.06 9.60 -4.71
N LEU A 246 -10.92 10.60 -4.66
CA LEU A 246 -10.55 11.97 -4.32
C LEU A 246 -10.93 12.38 -2.92
N ASP A 247 -12.10 11.90 -2.44
CA ASP A 247 -12.62 12.20 -1.13
C ASP A 247 -12.74 10.91 -0.31
N TRP A 248 -12.13 10.94 0.87
CA TRP A 248 -11.95 9.76 1.72
C TRP A 248 -12.53 9.97 3.10
N GLN A 249 -13.13 8.93 3.64
CA GLN A 249 -13.67 8.88 5.00
C GLN A 249 -13.06 7.70 5.76
N ARG A 250 -12.50 7.96 6.94
CA ARG A 250 -11.93 6.92 7.80
C ARG A 250 -12.99 5.97 8.32
N HIS A 251 -12.62 4.70 8.43
CA HIS A 251 -13.49 3.70 9.06
C HIS A 251 -13.62 3.98 10.57
N PRO A 252 -14.84 4.02 11.12
CA PRO A 252 -15.03 4.38 12.52
C PRO A 252 -14.45 3.38 13.52
N ALA A 253 -14.21 2.12 13.11
CA ALA A 253 -13.62 1.07 13.93
C ALA A 253 -12.08 0.94 13.75
N ASN A 254 -11.40 1.97 13.22
CA ASN A 254 -9.95 1.99 13.13
C ASN A 254 -9.26 1.97 14.50
N PRO A 255 -8.06 1.35 14.61
CA PRO A 255 -7.32 0.65 13.56
C PRO A 255 -7.93 -0.72 13.24
N VAL A 256 -7.90 -1.12 11.95
CA VAL A 256 -8.39 -2.45 11.53
C VAL A 256 -7.38 -3.56 11.80
N LEU A 257 -6.10 -3.20 11.93
CA LEU A 257 -5.04 -4.10 12.41
C LEU A 257 -4.13 -3.32 13.38
N GLY A 258 -4.20 -3.67 14.66
CA GLY A 258 -3.41 -3.09 15.73
C GLY A 258 -2.17 -3.90 16.09
N THR A 259 -1.29 -3.29 16.89
CA THR A 259 -0.12 -3.95 17.48
C THR A 259 -0.54 -4.99 18.53
N ARG A 260 0.32 -6.03 18.70
CA ARG A 260 0.07 -7.13 19.66
C ARG A 260 1.22 -7.21 20.68
N PRO A 261 1.01 -6.75 21.92
CA PRO A 261 2.04 -6.75 22.96
C PRO A 261 2.72 -8.11 23.13
N GLY A 262 4.06 -8.13 23.14
CA GLY A 262 4.88 -9.36 23.27
C GLY A 262 4.99 -10.20 22.00
N GLY A 263 4.35 -9.78 20.91
CA GLY A 263 4.40 -10.42 19.60
C GLY A 263 5.53 -9.92 18.69
N PHE A 264 5.54 -10.43 17.47
CA PHE A 264 6.45 -9.96 16.41
C PHE A 264 6.03 -8.60 15.82
N ASP A 265 4.85 -8.13 16.14
CA ASP A 265 4.25 -6.86 15.75
C ASP A 265 3.82 -6.02 16.98
N ALA A 266 4.60 -6.10 18.05
CA ALA A 266 4.30 -5.41 19.31
C ALA A 266 4.38 -3.88 19.18
N ASP A 267 5.24 -3.38 18.29
CA ASP A 267 5.43 -1.96 18.05
C ASP A 267 4.80 -1.51 16.73
N PHE A 268 4.95 -2.31 15.64
CA PHE A 268 4.41 -1.98 14.33
C PHE A 268 3.59 -3.14 13.76
N ALA A 269 2.42 -2.82 13.20
CA ALA A 269 1.61 -3.63 12.30
C ALA A 269 1.33 -2.76 11.05
N SER A 270 2.24 -2.76 10.06
CA SER A 270 2.49 -1.62 9.18
C SER A 270 2.70 -2.05 7.72
N ASP A 271 2.48 -1.12 6.78
CA ASP A 271 2.61 -1.28 5.32
C ASP A 271 1.77 -2.44 4.75
N PRO A 272 0.45 -2.36 4.86
CA PRO A 272 -0.46 -3.41 4.42
C PRO A 272 -0.43 -3.60 2.91
N LYS A 273 -0.45 -4.85 2.45
CA LYS A 273 -0.67 -5.24 1.06
C LYS A 273 -1.77 -6.29 1.03
N VAL A 274 -2.93 -5.92 0.51
CA VAL A 274 -4.16 -6.71 0.60
C VAL A 274 -4.47 -7.37 -0.73
N TYR A 275 -4.70 -8.68 -0.69
CA TYR A 275 -4.98 -9.51 -1.86
C TYR A 275 -6.20 -10.40 -1.60
N ARG A 276 -6.97 -10.70 -2.64
CA ARG A 276 -8.01 -11.73 -2.60
C ARG A 276 -7.35 -13.09 -2.80
N ASP A 277 -7.61 -14.05 -1.92
CA ASP A 277 -7.11 -15.42 -2.03
C ASP A 277 -8.28 -16.41 -1.85
N GLY A 278 -8.85 -16.85 -2.98
CA GLY A 278 -10.03 -17.67 -2.98
C GLY A 278 -11.23 -17.03 -2.29
N ASP A 279 -11.66 -17.59 -1.16
CA ASP A 279 -12.84 -17.14 -0.40
C ASP A 279 -12.54 -16.10 0.71
N HIS A 280 -11.27 -15.74 0.90
CA HIS A 280 -10.82 -14.80 1.93
C HIS A 280 -9.90 -13.71 1.38
N TRP A 281 -9.56 -12.75 2.23
CA TRP A 281 -8.59 -11.70 1.97
C TRP A 281 -7.34 -11.93 2.81
N THR A 282 -6.18 -11.78 2.19
CA THR A 282 -4.87 -11.87 2.82
C THR A 282 -4.22 -10.49 2.85
N MET A 283 -3.86 -10.02 4.02
CA MET A 283 -3.01 -8.85 4.21
C MET A 283 -1.61 -9.32 4.56
N LEU A 284 -0.65 -9.03 3.69
CA LEU A 284 0.76 -9.13 4.03
C LEU A 284 1.22 -7.77 4.54
N TYR A 285 1.92 -7.75 5.67
CA TYR A 285 2.38 -6.53 6.32
C TYR A 285 3.73 -6.78 7.00
N PHE A 286 4.39 -5.77 7.49
CA PHE A 286 5.52 -6.01 8.38
C PHE A 286 5.18 -5.71 9.83
N GLY A 287 5.67 -6.56 10.72
CA GLY A 287 5.62 -6.37 12.14
C GLY A 287 6.99 -5.99 12.68
N VAL A 288 7.02 -5.05 13.62
CA VAL A 288 8.21 -4.76 14.45
C VAL A 288 7.88 -5.10 15.88
N GLY A 289 8.79 -5.82 16.53
CA GLY A 289 8.65 -6.27 17.90
C GLY A 289 9.75 -7.26 18.24
N LYS A 290 9.39 -8.46 18.65
CA LYS A 290 10.33 -9.51 19.00
C LYS A 290 11.30 -9.84 17.85
N GLY A 291 12.56 -9.43 17.98
CA GLY A 291 13.65 -9.80 17.08
C GLY A 291 13.79 -8.96 15.81
N GLY A 292 13.14 -7.79 15.71
CA GLY A 292 13.32 -6.85 14.60
C GLY A 292 12.08 -6.70 13.73
N ALA A 293 12.27 -6.41 12.42
CA ALA A 293 11.19 -6.25 11.45
C ALA A 293 11.04 -7.51 10.59
N HIS A 294 9.86 -8.11 10.60
CA HIS A 294 9.54 -9.37 9.94
C HIS A 294 8.31 -9.23 9.05
N ILE A 295 8.19 -10.10 8.05
CA ILE A 295 7.00 -10.15 7.18
C ILE A 295 5.94 -11.02 7.85
N MET A 296 4.77 -10.42 8.06
CA MET A 296 3.63 -11.00 8.76
C MET A 296 2.46 -11.22 7.79
N ALA A 297 1.44 -11.96 8.24
CA ALA A 297 0.17 -12.12 7.54
C ALA A 297 -1.02 -11.94 8.46
N ALA A 298 -2.08 -11.32 7.97
CA ALA A 298 -3.40 -11.28 8.59
C ALA A 298 -4.47 -11.65 7.56
N PHE A 299 -5.60 -12.14 8.03
CA PHE A 299 -6.66 -12.67 7.18
C PHE A 299 -8.01 -12.08 7.55
N SER A 300 -8.87 -11.93 6.54
CA SER A 300 -10.22 -11.38 6.68
C SER A 300 -11.19 -12.06 5.72
N ARG A 301 -12.46 -12.12 6.11
CA ARG A 301 -13.55 -12.55 5.23
C ARG A 301 -14.28 -11.39 4.55
N ASP A 302 -14.12 -10.16 5.08
CA ASP A 302 -14.97 -9.01 4.75
C ASP A 302 -14.20 -7.70 4.47
N LEU A 303 -12.84 -7.70 4.52
CA LEU A 303 -11.97 -6.51 4.44
C LEU A 303 -12.01 -5.58 5.66
N LEU A 304 -12.91 -5.81 6.61
CA LEU A 304 -13.12 -4.90 7.74
C LEU A 304 -12.51 -5.45 9.03
N GLN A 305 -12.60 -6.76 9.22
CA GLN A 305 -12.13 -7.45 10.42
C GLN A 305 -10.97 -8.36 10.07
N TRP A 306 -9.83 -8.14 10.71
CA TRP A 306 -8.59 -8.83 10.43
C TRP A 306 -8.09 -9.64 11.62
N THR A 307 -7.68 -10.87 11.36
CA THR A 307 -7.05 -11.75 12.34
C THR A 307 -5.62 -12.02 11.91
N ALA A 308 -4.65 -11.53 12.68
CA ALA A 308 -3.23 -11.72 12.38
C ALA A 308 -2.76 -13.12 12.80
N HIS A 309 -1.97 -13.76 11.93
CA HIS A 309 -1.22 -14.95 12.29
C HIS A 309 -0.17 -14.60 13.37
N PRO A 310 -0.01 -15.40 14.43
CA PRO A 310 0.93 -15.06 15.52
C PRO A 310 2.40 -15.14 15.11
N GLU A 311 2.74 -15.95 14.10
CA GLU A 311 4.11 -16.13 13.64
C GLU A 311 4.34 -15.47 12.28
N PRO A 312 5.55 -14.90 12.02
CA PRO A 312 5.92 -14.37 10.72
C PRO A 312 5.84 -15.43 9.61
N ILE A 313 5.51 -14.99 8.40
CA ILE A 313 5.66 -15.82 7.19
C ILE A 313 7.12 -15.81 6.70
N TYR A 314 7.87 -14.76 7.06
CA TYR A 314 9.30 -14.65 6.80
C TYR A 314 9.99 -13.83 7.91
N LYS A 315 11.08 -14.36 8.47
CA LYS A 315 11.87 -13.68 9.51
C LYS A 315 13.07 -12.96 8.90
N ALA A 316 13.34 -11.74 9.34
CA ALA A 316 14.59 -11.05 9.05
C ALA A 316 15.77 -11.92 9.50
N GLY A 317 16.87 -11.88 8.75
CA GLY A 317 18.03 -12.77 8.96
C GLY A 317 17.83 -14.17 8.38
N GLY A 318 16.72 -14.45 7.70
CA GLY A 318 16.45 -15.71 7.02
C GLY A 318 17.31 -15.93 5.78
N ASN A 319 17.79 -14.85 5.12
CA ASN A 319 18.66 -14.95 3.96
C ASN A 319 20.11 -15.27 4.38
N PRO A 320 20.68 -16.43 3.95
CA PRO A 320 22.03 -16.85 4.36
C PRO A 320 23.14 -15.88 3.94
N SER A 321 22.93 -15.05 2.91
CA SER A 321 23.89 -14.02 2.51
C SER A 321 23.97 -12.83 3.48
N GLY A 322 23.06 -12.75 4.45
CA GLY A 322 22.95 -11.65 5.38
C GLY A 322 22.36 -10.38 4.77
N LEU A 323 21.67 -10.52 3.61
CA LEU A 323 21.06 -9.41 2.88
C LEU A 323 20.03 -8.64 3.72
N ASP A 324 19.32 -9.35 4.59
CA ASP A 324 18.23 -8.84 5.43
C ASP A 324 18.49 -9.08 6.93
N LYS A 325 19.75 -9.11 7.32
CA LYS A 325 20.18 -9.43 8.69
C LYS A 325 19.50 -8.56 9.75
N GLN A 326 19.14 -7.32 9.42
CA GLN A 326 18.51 -6.37 10.32
C GLN A 326 17.00 -6.30 10.15
N PHE A 327 16.53 -6.10 8.90
CA PHE A 327 15.12 -5.93 8.59
C PHE A 327 14.73 -6.61 7.28
N ALA A 328 13.52 -7.21 7.29
CA ALA A 328 12.77 -7.65 6.13
C ALA A 328 11.37 -7.02 6.21
N HIS A 329 11.06 -6.01 5.39
CA HIS A 329 9.83 -5.22 5.50
C HIS A 329 9.41 -4.60 4.17
N LYS A 330 8.26 -3.91 4.10
CA LYS A 330 7.76 -3.17 2.94
C LYS A 330 7.77 -4.01 1.65
N ILE A 331 6.79 -4.88 1.54
CA ILE A 331 6.75 -5.96 0.55
C ILE A 331 5.99 -5.62 -0.73
N ALA A 332 6.25 -6.40 -1.79
CA ALA A 332 5.39 -6.54 -2.97
C ALA A 332 5.32 -8.01 -3.38
N LEU A 333 4.11 -8.56 -3.48
CA LEU A 333 3.89 -9.93 -3.92
C LEU A 333 3.35 -9.97 -5.35
N VAL A 334 3.95 -10.82 -6.19
CA VAL A 334 3.45 -11.10 -7.52
C VAL A 334 3.53 -12.60 -7.81
N PHE A 335 2.54 -13.10 -8.54
CA PHE A 335 2.53 -14.47 -9.04
C PHE A 335 2.98 -14.47 -10.50
N ASN A 336 3.92 -15.36 -10.84
CA ASN A 336 4.34 -15.60 -12.21
C ASN A 336 3.71 -16.89 -12.72
N PRO A 337 2.69 -16.83 -13.59
CA PRO A 337 2.02 -18.02 -14.09
C PRO A 337 2.89 -18.89 -15.02
N LYS A 338 3.97 -18.33 -15.61
CA LYS A 338 4.88 -19.06 -16.49
C LYS A 338 5.62 -20.19 -15.76
N ASN A 339 5.89 -20.02 -14.46
CA ASN A 339 6.58 -21.03 -13.65
C ASN A 339 5.84 -21.38 -12.36
N ASP A 340 4.57 -20.94 -12.22
CA ASP A 340 3.70 -21.21 -11.06
C ASP A 340 4.40 -20.84 -9.72
N THR A 341 4.99 -19.63 -9.65
CA THR A 341 5.84 -19.21 -8.54
C THR A 341 5.44 -17.83 -8.03
N PHE A 342 5.33 -17.67 -6.72
CA PHE A 342 5.26 -16.36 -6.08
C PHE A 342 6.65 -15.74 -5.97
N TYR A 343 6.75 -14.48 -6.33
CA TYR A 343 7.91 -13.60 -6.16
C TYR A 343 7.54 -12.58 -5.08
N LEU A 344 8.22 -12.60 -3.95
CA LEU A 344 8.05 -11.65 -2.86
C LEU A 344 9.27 -10.74 -2.80
N TYR A 345 9.09 -9.52 -3.29
CA TYR A 345 10.07 -8.45 -3.13
C TYR A 345 9.89 -7.83 -1.76
N TYR A 346 10.99 -7.38 -1.17
CA TYR A 346 10.95 -6.74 0.14
C TYR A 346 12.11 -5.77 0.31
N CYS A 347 11.96 -4.77 1.14
CA CYS A 347 13.10 -3.97 1.58
C CYS A 347 13.96 -4.82 2.49
N ALA A 348 15.15 -5.15 2.03
CA ALA A 348 16.15 -5.94 2.74
C ALA A 348 17.24 -5.03 3.30
N CYS A 349 17.41 -5.02 4.62
CA CYS A 349 18.42 -4.23 5.31
C CYS A 349 19.42 -5.15 5.99
N GLY A 350 20.67 -5.11 5.53
CA GLY A 350 21.72 -5.98 6.07
C GLY A 350 23.12 -5.62 5.57
N ASN A 351 23.92 -6.63 5.27
CA ASN A 351 25.34 -6.48 4.94
C ASN A 351 25.63 -5.65 3.68
N LYS A 352 24.66 -5.55 2.74
CA LYS A 352 24.75 -4.79 1.49
C LYS A 352 23.96 -3.47 1.54
N GLY A 353 23.62 -2.97 2.73
CA GLY A 353 22.84 -1.77 2.93
C GLY A 353 21.32 -2.03 2.86
N ARG A 354 20.54 -0.99 2.50
CA ARG A 354 19.08 -1.02 2.36
C ARG A 354 18.70 -0.98 0.88
N GLY A 355 18.29 -2.12 0.36
CA GLY A 355 17.90 -2.31 -1.03
C GLY A 355 16.71 -3.23 -1.16
N ILE A 356 16.29 -3.55 -2.38
CA ILE A 356 15.16 -4.44 -2.62
C ILE A 356 15.69 -5.86 -2.84
N GLY A 357 15.35 -6.77 -1.91
CA GLY A 357 15.61 -8.20 -1.99
C GLY A 357 14.47 -8.95 -2.66
N LEU A 358 14.70 -10.22 -2.96
CA LEU A 358 13.72 -11.13 -3.54
C LEU A 358 13.80 -12.50 -2.87
N ILE A 359 12.64 -13.06 -2.54
CA ILE A 359 12.45 -14.46 -2.20
C ILE A 359 11.33 -15.06 -3.07
N THR A 360 11.40 -16.36 -3.34
CA THR A 360 10.45 -17.03 -4.22
C THR A 360 9.88 -18.28 -3.57
N SER A 361 8.64 -18.64 -3.90
CA SER A 361 7.97 -19.83 -3.33
C SER A 361 8.50 -21.15 -3.88
N LYS A 362 9.25 -21.11 -4.98
CA LYS A 362 9.93 -22.27 -5.59
C LYS A 362 11.36 -21.89 -5.95
N PRO A 363 12.29 -22.85 -6.03
CA PRO A 363 13.63 -22.60 -6.54
C PRO A 363 13.54 -22.07 -7.98
N LEU A 364 14.32 -21.04 -8.29
CA LEU A 364 14.48 -20.61 -9.67
C LEU A 364 15.53 -21.48 -10.36
N ALA A 365 15.27 -21.85 -11.63
CA ALA A 365 16.27 -22.55 -12.43
C ALA A 365 17.54 -21.69 -12.50
N GLN A 366 18.68 -22.27 -12.18
CA GLN A 366 19.98 -21.64 -12.44
C GLN A 366 20.13 -21.51 -13.97
N PRO A 367 20.59 -20.36 -14.49
CA PRO A 367 20.95 -20.30 -15.91
C PRO A 367 21.97 -21.41 -16.19
N GLU A 368 21.69 -22.22 -17.20
CA GLU A 368 22.67 -23.17 -17.72
C GLU A 368 23.87 -22.34 -18.20
N HIS A 369 25.06 -22.58 -17.63
CA HIS A 369 26.32 -21.92 -17.94
C HIS A 369 26.88 -22.38 -19.28
#